data_501ddf84a90fd046062d6a1400318a87
#
_entry.id   501ddf84a90fd046062d6a1400318a87
#
_cell.length_a   1.000
_cell.length_b   1.000
_cell.length_c   1.000
_cell.angle_alpha   90.00
_cell.angle_beta   90.00
_cell.angle_gamma   90.00
#
_symmetry.space_group_name_H-M   'P 1'
#
loop_
_entity.id
_entity.type
_entity.pdbx_description
1 polymer ?
#
loop_
_entity_poly.entity_id
_entity_poly.type
_entity_poly.pdbx_seq_one_letter_code
_entity_poly.pdbx_strand_id
1 'polypeptide(L)'
;MFSAETQIGNMSTTVLVTGATGLLGRQVFNTFKHSGCLVVGQGFSRAIPPTIQKADLEKEEDVRNLLDEAKPQIVIHCAANRFPDLCDKNPDQARRVNVDATRILAEETARRGAFLVYISTDYVFPGKEGEAPYAAGATTNPPNLYGQFKRDGEVAVLEATKESGLGVVLRVPVLYGTAKENSESAVNTLVDAVYKAQDESAGVNMDDWAQRYPTNTEDVARVCRDLVIKYVKERQRLHELPKILQFSSEDRMTKYEICEKLADVLGLSLVGMVRNKQGNDPKASVQRPYDTHLSTQELKDLGIDVRTVDFVSWWRKHLGAYKH
;
A
#
# COMPACT_ATOMS: atom_id res chain seq x y z
N MET A 1 19.46 -6.70 19.78
CA MET A 1 19.50 -5.48 20.62
C MET A 1 19.06 -4.34 19.72
N PHE A 2 17.83 -3.85 19.87
CA PHE A 2 17.36 -2.66 19.16
C PHE A 2 17.99 -1.44 19.86
N SER A 3 18.69 -0.60 19.11
CA SER A 3 19.32 0.60 19.65
C SER A 3 18.24 1.57 20.15
N ALA A 4 18.56 2.34 21.20
CA ALA A 4 17.68 3.33 21.85
C ALA A 4 17.15 4.45 20.91
N GLU A 5 17.58 4.47 19.65
CA GLU A 5 17.15 5.46 18.63
C GLU A 5 15.80 5.17 17.98
N THR A 6 15.17 4.00 18.26
CA THR A 6 13.94 3.54 17.60
C THR A 6 12.66 3.88 18.38
N GLN A 7 12.75 4.55 19.54
CA GLN A 7 11.57 4.92 20.32
C GLN A 7 10.91 6.19 19.76
N ILE A 8 9.63 6.09 19.42
CA ILE A 8 8.76 7.21 19.05
C ILE A 8 8.40 7.97 20.35
N GLY A 9 9.31 8.84 20.83
CA GLY A 9 9.08 9.70 22.00
C GLY A 9 9.09 8.99 23.37
N ASN A 10 9.24 9.78 24.45
CA ASN A 10 9.26 9.32 25.85
C ASN A 10 7.87 9.07 26.47
N MET A 11 6.78 9.18 25.72
CA MET A 11 5.42 8.86 26.14
C MET A 11 4.83 7.79 25.22
N SER A 12 3.94 6.96 25.74
CA SER A 12 3.26 5.93 24.94
C SER A 12 2.44 6.57 23.82
N THR A 13 3.03 6.63 22.62
CA THR A 13 2.39 7.21 21.44
C THR A 13 1.26 6.30 20.97
N THR A 14 0.05 6.82 20.84
CA THR A 14 -1.09 6.09 20.28
C THR A 14 -1.13 6.25 18.77
N VAL A 15 -1.19 5.13 18.07
CA VAL A 15 -1.26 5.04 16.61
C VAL A 15 -2.59 4.39 16.22
N LEU A 16 -3.37 5.05 15.39
CA LEU A 16 -4.55 4.47 14.75
C LEU A 16 -4.17 3.97 13.36
N VAL A 17 -4.47 2.70 13.08
CA VAL A 17 -4.30 2.11 11.75
C VAL A 17 -5.66 1.78 11.16
N THR A 18 -6.08 2.48 10.12
CA THR A 18 -7.32 2.12 9.42
C THR A 18 -7.06 0.99 8.43
N GLY A 19 -8.09 0.17 8.17
CA GLY A 19 -7.91 -1.03 7.35
C GLY A 19 -6.97 -2.05 7.97
N ALA A 20 -6.84 -2.08 9.30
CA ALA A 20 -5.92 -2.93 10.07
C ALA A 20 -6.12 -4.44 9.83
N THR A 21 -7.24 -4.86 9.26
CA THR A 21 -7.51 -6.24 8.85
C THR A 21 -7.06 -6.59 7.45
N GLY A 22 -6.60 -5.60 6.66
CA GLY A 22 -6.12 -5.76 5.30
C GLY A 22 -4.66 -6.21 5.23
N LEU A 23 -4.19 -6.55 4.04
CA LEU A 23 -2.83 -7.04 3.77
C LEU A 23 -1.74 -6.12 4.35
N LEU A 24 -1.75 -4.83 3.99
CA LEU A 24 -0.78 -3.85 4.49
C LEU A 24 -1.10 -3.44 5.93
N GLY A 25 -2.37 -3.16 6.25
CA GLY A 25 -2.76 -2.65 7.56
C GLY A 25 -2.36 -3.56 8.72
N ARG A 26 -2.39 -4.89 8.53
CA ARG A 26 -1.90 -5.85 9.53
C ARG A 26 -0.40 -5.69 9.80
N GLN A 27 0.39 -5.51 8.76
CA GLN A 27 1.85 -5.34 8.92
C GLN A 27 2.18 -4.00 9.58
N VAL A 28 1.51 -2.93 9.16
CA VAL A 28 1.64 -1.60 9.81
C VAL A 28 1.27 -1.70 11.29
N PHE A 29 0.11 -2.29 11.62
CA PHE A 29 -0.34 -2.48 13.00
C PHE A 29 0.73 -3.22 13.84
N ASN A 30 1.23 -4.35 13.33
CA ASN A 30 2.24 -5.15 14.03
C ASN A 30 3.57 -4.39 14.18
N THR A 31 4.01 -3.68 13.15
CA THR A 31 5.27 -2.92 13.16
C THR A 31 5.25 -1.82 14.23
N PHE A 32 4.16 -1.04 14.33
CA PHE A 32 4.04 -0.03 15.38
C PHE A 32 3.89 -0.64 16.78
N LYS A 33 3.16 -1.74 16.91
CA LYS A 33 3.04 -2.47 18.16
C LYS A 33 4.39 -2.98 18.65
N HIS A 34 5.21 -3.58 17.78
CA HIS A 34 6.56 -4.03 18.12
C HIS A 34 7.53 -2.87 18.41
N SER A 35 7.23 -1.67 17.95
CA SER A 35 8.00 -0.45 18.26
C SER A 35 7.58 0.20 19.59
N GLY A 36 6.74 -0.45 20.39
CA GLY A 36 6.32 0.02 21.71
C GLY A 36 5.18 1.04 21.73
N CYS A 37 4.52 1.27 20.60
CA CYS A 37 3.34 2.15 20.52
C CYS A 37 2.09 1.46 21.08
N LEU A 38 1.16 2.26 21.59
CA LEU A 38 -0.23 1.85 21.75
C LEU A 38 -0.90 1.88 20.38
N VAL A 39 -1.36 0.73 19.88
CA VAL A 39 -1.93 0.66 18.55
C VAL A 39 -3.40 0.27 18.61
N VAL A 40 -4.24 1.11 18.03
CA VAL A 40 -5.67 0.84 17.79
C VAL A 40 -5.84 0.55 16.31
N GLY A 41 -6.44 -0.59 15.98
CA GLY A 41 -6.83 -0.92 14.61
C GLY A 41 -8.27 -0.50 14.33
N GLN A 42 -8.55 -0.06 13.10
CA GLN A 42 -9.91 0.04 12.58
C GLN A 42 -10.12 -1.02 11.50
N GLY A 43 -11.26 -1.66 11.52
CA GLY A 43 -11.78 -2.56 10.50
C GLY A 43 -13.28 -2.36 10.32
N PHE A 44 -13.85 -2.95 9.28
CA PHE A 44 -15.29 -2.94 9.06
C PHE A 44 -15.86 -4.36 9.23
N SER A 45 -15.94 -5.16 8.16
CA SER A 45 -16.52 -6.51 8.19
C SER A 45 -15.67 -7.54 8.96
N ARG A 46 -14.37 -7.30 9.12
CA ARG A 46 -13.41 -8.21 9.77
C ARG A 46 -12.85 -7.61 11.08
N ALA A 47 -13.55 -6.67 11.69
CA ALA A 47 -13.15 -6.09 12.97
C ALA A 47 -13.16 -7.14 14.11
N ILE A 48 -12.24 -6.99 15.08
CA ILE A 48 -12.07 -7.86 16.25
C ILE A 48 -11.85 -6.96 17.47
N PRO A 49 -12.94 -6.40 18.07
CA PRO A 49 -12.83 -5.58 19.26
C PRO A 49 -12.25 -6.37 20.46
N PRO A 50 -11.55 -5.70 21.40
CA PRO A 50 -11.27 -4.26 21.43
C PRO A 50 -10.05 -3.83 20.59
N THR A 51 -9.23 -4.76 20.13
CA THR A 51 -7.95 -4.46 19.44
C THR A 51 -8.16 -3.82 18.07
N ILE A 52 -9.14 -4.32 17.33
CA ILE A 52 -9.55 -3.77 16.03
C ILE A 52 -11.01 -3.35 16.14
N GLN A 53 -11.21 -2.04 16.31
CA GLN A 53 -12.52 -1.45 16.47
C GLN A 53 -13.29 -1.48 15.15
N LYS A 54 -14.60 -1.67 15.25
CA LYS A 54 -15.51 -1.61 14.10
C LYS A 54 -15.97 -0.17 13.90
N ALA A 55 -15.64 0.41 12.75
CA ALA A 55 -16.13 1.72 12.35
C ALA A 55 -16.32 1.75 10.84
N ASP A 56 -17.38 2.38 10.39
CA ASP A 56 -17.64 2.64 8.98
C ASP A 56 -17.07 4.01 8.60
N LEU A 57 -15.97 4.01 7.85
CA LEU A 57 -15.29 5.25 7.49
C LEU A 57 -16.11 6.12 6.51
N GLU A 58 -17.17 5.59 5.90
CA GLU A 58 -18.11 6.37 5.09
C GLU A 58 -19.06 7.23 5.97
N LYS A 59 -19.10 6.97 7.30
CA LYS A 59 -19.92 7.69 8.28
C LYS A 59 -19.06 8.62 9.12
N GLU A 60 -19.30 9.91 9.00
CA GLU A 60 -18.57 10.93 9.76
C GLU A 60 -18.65 10.73 11.28
N GLU A 61 -19.81 10.32 11.79
CA GLU A 61 -20.01 10.05 13.21
C GLU A 61 -19.14 8.88 13.70
N ASP A 62 -19.08 7.78 12.94
CA ASP A 62 -18.21 6.64 13.27
C ASP A 62 -16.73 7.06 13.29
N VAL A 63 -16.30 7.90 12.35
CA VAL A 63 -14.92 8.43 12.28
C VAL A 63 -14.63 9.31 13.51
N ARG A 64 -15.55 10.19 13.89
CA ARG A 64 -15.41 11.04 15.09
C ARG A 64 -15.30 10.21 16.35
N ASN A 65 -16.23 9.27 16.55
CA ASN A 65 -16.23 8.38 17.71
C ASN A 65 -14.93 7.57 17.80
N LEU A 66 -14.47 6.98 16.68
CA LEU A 66 -13.21 6.25 16.61
C LEU A 66 -12.02 7.10 17.05
N LEU A 67 -11.93 8.34 16.55
CA LEU A 67 -10.82 9.26 16.88
C LEU A 67 -10.91 9.77 18.32
N ASP A 68 -12.11 10.01 18.85
CA ASP A 68 -12.33 10.47 20.23
C ASP A 68 -12.04 9.39 21.26
N GLU A 69 -12.32 8.12 20.93
CA GLU A 69 -11.98 6.97 21.78
C GLU A 69 -10.49 6.64 21.73
N ALA A 70 -9.91 6.56 20.53
CA ALA A 70 -8.51 6.19 20.33
C ALA A 70 -7.53 7.31 20.73
N LYS A 71 -7.91 8.58 20.58
CA LYS A 71 -7.10 9.78 20.81
C LYS A 71 -5.68 9.65 20.22
N PRO A 72 -5.57 9.29 18.92
CA PRO A 72 -4.29 9.01 18.31
C PRO A 72 -3.47 10.27 18.11
N GLN A 73 -2.16 10.20 18.30
CA GLN A 73 -1.20 11.20 17.85
C GLN A 73 -0.82 10.98 16.38
N ILE A 74 -1.01 9.74 15.89
CA ILE A 74 -0.62 9.32 14.55
C ILE A 74 -1.75 8.48 13.96
N VAL A 75 -2.09 8.74 12.70
CA VAL A 75 -3.05 7.95 11.92
C VAL A 75 -2.35 7.43 10.67
N ILE A 76 -2.39 6.12 10.45
CA ILE A 76 -1.92 5.49 9.21
C ILE A 76 -3.16 4.98 8.46
N HIS A 77 -3.47 5.64 7.35
CA HIS A 77 -4.67 5.35 6.57
C HIS A 77 -4.39 4.32 5.47
N CYS A 78 -4.66 3.04 5.76
CA CYS A 78 -4.49 1.91 4.83
C CYS A 78 -5.83 1.41 4.23
N ALA A 79 -6.97 1.89 4.73
CA ALA A 79 -8.28 1.47 4.22
C ALA A 79 -8.52 2.00 2.80
N ALA A 80 -8.89 1.12 1.88
CA ALA A 80 -9.24 1.49 0.51
C ALA A 80 -9.97 0.34 -0.21
N ASN A 81 -10.78 0.67 -1.21
CA ASN A 81 -11.13 -0.27 -2.27
C ASN A 81 -9.98 -0.27 -3.28
N ARG A 82 -9.20 -1.36 -3.32
CA ARG A 82 -7.92 -1.47 -4.03
C ARG A 82 -7.98 -2.20 -5.37
N PHE A 83 -9.14 -2.66 -5.77
CA PHE A 83 -9.31 -3.43 -7.00
C PHE A 83 -9.82 -2.52 -8.13
N PRO A 84 -9.01 -2.23 -9.19
CA PRO A 84 -9.42 -1.36 -10.29
C PRO A 84 -10.73 -1.81 -10.96
N ASP A 85 -10.88 -3.13 -11.17
CA ASP A 85 -12.09 -3.69 -11.80
C ASP A 85 -13.35 -3.50 -10.93
N LEU A 86 -13.22 -3.52 -9.60
CA LEU A 86 -14.35 -3.22 -8.70
C LEU A 86 -14.66 -1.72 -8.63
N CYS A 87 -13.64 -0.87 -8.74
CA CYS A 87 -13.83 0.58 -8.80
C CYS A 87 -14.59 0.97 -10.07
N ASP A 88 -14.26 0.34 -11.20
CA ASP A 88 -14.93 0.56 -12.46
C ASP A 88 -16.38 0.02 -12.47
N LYS A 89 -16.58 -1.16 -11.87
CA LYS A 89 -17.92 -1.78 -11.77
C LYS A 89 -18.86 -1.03 -10.83
N ASN A 90 -18.35 -0.43 -9.76
CA ASN A 90 -19.14 0.27 -8.74
C ASN A 90 -18.49 1.63 -8.39
N PRO A 91 -18.47 2.60 -9.32
CA PRO A 91 -17.71 3.84 -9.18
C PRO A 91 -18.15 4.70 -7.99
N ASP A 92 -19.45 4.81 -7.73
CA ASP A 92 -19.99 5.62 -6.63
C ASP A 92 -19.56 5.07 -5.26
N GLN A 93 -19.62 3.75 -5.07
CA GLN A 93 -19.16 3.14 -3.84
C GLN A 93 -17.64 3.26 -3.69
N ALA A 94 -16.88 3.04 -4.76
CA ALA A 94 -15.44 3.19 -4.74
C ALA A 94 -15.01 4.63 -4.42
N ARG A 95 -15.72 5.63 -4.96
CA ARG A 95 -15.52 7.04 -4.64
C ARG A 95 -15.78 7.33 -3.16
N ARG A 96 -16.92 6.87 -2.60
CA ARG A 96 -17.23 7.05 -1.17
C ARG A 96 -16.11 6.52 -0.28
N VAL A 97 -15.63 5.30 -0.54
CA VAL A 97 -14.56 4.68 0.28
C VAL A 97 -13.21 5.35 0.08
N ASN A 98 -12.81 5.62 -1.17
CA ASN A 98 -11.44 6.06 -1.48
C ASN A 98 -11.24 7.58 -1.43
N VAL A 99 -12.31 8.36 -1.58
CA VAL A 99 -12.25 9.83 -1.62
C VAL A 99 -12.98 10.45 -0.43
N ASP A 100 -14.28 10.19 -0.29
CA ASP A 100 -15.10 10.89 0.69
C ASP A 100 -14.74 10.48 2.12
N ALA A 101 -14.57 9.18 2.38
CA ALA A 101 -14.12 8.66 3.67
C ALA A 101 -12.69 9.12 4.01
N THR A 102 -11.80 9.17 3.00
CA THR A 102 -10.44 9.71 3.18
C THR A 102 -10.47 11.19 3.55
N ARG A 103 -11.33 11.99 2.90
CA ARG A 103 -11.50 13.41 3.22
C ARG A 103 -12.01 13.62 4.64
N ILE A 104 -13.07 12.90 5.03
CA ILE A 104 -13.64 12.96 6.40
C ILE A 104 -12.55 12.62 7.44
N LEU A 105 -11.83 11.51 7.23
CA LEU A 105 -10.76 11.10 8.15
C LEU A 105 -9.64 12.15 8.23
N ALA A 106 -9.22 12.72 7.10
CA ALA A 106 -8.17 13.73 7.05
C ALA A 106 -8.57 15.02 7.79
N GLU A 107 -9.78 15.53 7.54
CA GLU A 107 -10.32 16.71 8.22
C GLU A 107 -10.42 16.49 9.74
N GLU A 108 -10.98 15.36 10.18
CA GLU A 108 -11.14 15.04 11.60
C GLU A 108 -9.80 14.79 12.29
N THR A 109 -8.82 14.21 11.58
CA THR A 109 -7.46 14.02 12.09
C THR A 109 -6.74 15.36 12.24
N ALA A 110 -6.86 16.24 11.23
CA ALA A 110 -6.27 17.59 11.25
C ALA A 110 -6.82 18.45 12.39
N ARG A 111 -8.15 18.43 12.64
CA ARG A 111 -8.78 19.15 13.76
C ARG A 111 -8.24 18.75 15.13
N ARG A 112 -7.78 17.49 15.27
CA ARG A 112 -7.21 16.96 16.51
C ARG A 112 -5.70 17.13 16.61
N GLY A 113 -5.05 17.70 15.59
CA GLY A 113 -3.61 17.92 15.53
C GLY A 113 -2.79 16.63 15.48
N ALA A 114 -3.39 15.52 15.01
CA ALA A 114 -2.71 14.26 14.79
C ALA A 114 -1.98 14.23 13.43
N PHE A 115 -0.89 13.48 13.36
CA PHE A 115 -0.13 13.30 12.13
C PHE A 115 -0.74 12.20 11.27
N LEU A 116 -1.00 12.47 9.99
CA LEU A 116 -1.65 11.55 9.06
C LEU A 116 -0.68 11.07 7.98
N VAL A 117 -0.55 9.75 7.83
CA VAL A 117 0.08 9.11 6.68
C VAL A 117 -1.00 8.44 5.84
N TYR A 118 -1.17 8.89 4.60
CA TYR A 118 -2.10 8.31 3.64
C TYR A 118 -1.37 7.39 2.67
N ILE A 119 -1.76 6.12 2.61
CA ILE A 119 -1.22 5.17 1.65
C ILE A 119 -1.90 5.37 0.30
N SER A 120 -1.14 5.80 -0.70
CA SER A 120 -1.57 5.96 -2.08
C SER A 120 -0.96 4.88 -2.98
N THR A 121 -0.98 5.08 -4.29
CA THR A 121 -0.62 4.08 -5.29
C THR A 121 0.22 4.67 -6.42
N ASP A 122 1.01 3.83 -7.07
CA ASP A 122 1.69 4.09 -8.33
C ASP A 122 0.71 4.34 -9.50
N TYR A 123 -0.54 3.83 -9.42
CA TYR A 123 -1.58 4.03 -10.44
C TYR A 123 -2.08 5.47 -10.58
N VAL A 124 -1.55 6.42 -9.82
CA VAL A 124 -1.75 7.86 -10.06
C VAL A 124 -1.01 8.33 -11.32
N PHE A 125 -0.03 7.56 -11.80
CA PHE A 125 0.73 7.86 -13.01
C PHE A 125 0.19 7.16 -14.25
N PRO A 126 0.39 7.74 -15.45
CA PRO A 126 -0.09 7.15 -16.69
C PRO A 126 0.61 5.85 -17.07
N GLY A 127 1.85 5.67 -16.65
CA GLY A 127 2.65 4.48 -16.89
C GLY A 127 2.94 4.23 -18.36
N LYS A 128 3.26 5.28 -19.13
CA LYS A 128 3.65 5.15 -20.53
C LYS A 128 5.09 4.64 -20.63
N GLU A 129 5.37 3.96 -21.72
CA GLU A 129 6.72 3.46 -22.00
C GLU A 129 7.72 4.60 -22.06
N GLY A 130 8.86 4.43 -21.36
CA GLY A 130 9.97 5.41 -21.32
C GLY A 130 9.76 6.60 -20.36
N GLU A 131 8.63 6.71 -19.64
CA GLU A 131 8.40 7.78 -18.67
C GLU A 131 8.89 7.43 -17.25
N ALA A 132 8.96 6.15 -16.89
CA ALA A 132 9.44 5.69 -15.57
C ALA A 132 10.98 5.78 -15.44
N PRO A 133 11.53 5.96 -14.22
CA PRO A 133 10.82 6.07 -12.94
C PRO A 133 10.20 7.47 -12.72
N TYR A 134 9.01 7.50 -12.13
CA TYR A 134 8.32 8.76 -11.80
C TYR A 134 8.83 9.36 -10.50
N ALA A 135 9.25 10.62 -10.52
CA ALA A 135 9.51 11.40 -9.31
C ALA A 135 8.21 11.73 -8.56
N ALA A 136 8.29 11.99 -7.25
CA ALA A 136 7.10 12.31 -6.44
C ALA A 136 6.35 13.56 -6.93
N GLY A 137 7.08 14.54 -7.47
CA GLY A 137 6.52 15.77 -8.06
C GLY A 137 6.07 15.64 -9.52
N ALA A 138 6.20 14.46 -10.16
CA ALA A 138 5.78 14.28 -11.54
C ALA A 138 4.26 14.42 -11.71
N THR A 139 3.85 14.89 -12.88
CA THR A 139 2.42 15.09 -13.19
C THR A 139 1.67 13.76 -13.18
N THR A 140 0.62 13.71 -12.38
CA THR A 140 -0.26 12.56 -12.29
C THR A 140 -1.30 12.58 -13.40
N ASN A 141 -1.54 11.42 -14.03
CA ASN A 141 -2.59 11.23 -15.03
C ASN A 141 -3.08 9.77 -14.99
N PRO A 142 -3.93 9.43 -14.01
CA PRO A 142 -4.37 8.05 -13.77
C PRO A 142 -5.08 7.44 -14.97
N PRO A 143 -4.74 6.21 -15.40
CA PRO A 143 -5.37 5.57 -16.56
C PRO A 143 -6.71 4.90 -16.24
N ASN A 144 -7.12 4.84 -14.96
CA ASN A 144 -8.35 4.19 -14.52
C ASN A 144 -8.94 4.86 -13.26
N LEU A 145 -10.20 4.53 -12.93
CA LEU A 145 -10.92 5.12 -11.78
C LEU A 145 -10.26 4.85 -10.43
N TYR A 146 -9.63 3.70 -10.23
CA TYR A 146 -8.90 3.43 -8.99
C TYR A 146 -7.78 4.45 -8.77
N GLY A 147 -6.91 4.64 -9.76
CA GLY A 147 -5.84 5.63 -9.70
C GLY A 147 -6.38 7.06 -9.53
N GLN A 148 -7.49 7.39 -10.24
CA GLN A 148 -8.17 8.67 -10.10
C GLN A 148 -8.65 8.92 -8.66
N PHE A 149 -9.36 7.97 -8.06
CA PHE A 149 -9.87 8.12 -6.70
C PHE A 149 -8.75 8.15 -5.66
N LYS A 150 -7.66 7.40 -5.88
CA LYS A 150 -6.49 7.48 -4.99
C LYS A 150 -5.82 8.86 -5.07
N ARG A 151 -5.68 9.43 -6.28
CA ARG A 151 -5.18 10.80 -6.46
C ARG A 151 -6.11 11.84 -5.82
N ASP A 152 -7.42 11.71 -5.98
CA ASP A 152 -8.39 12.61 -5.35
C ASP A 152 -8.32 12.51 -3.81
N GLY A 153 -8.03 11.33 -3.26
CA GLY A 153 -7.72 11.14 -1.85
C GLY A 153 -6.41 11.83 -1.42
N GLU A 154 -5.36 11.81 -2.26
CA GLU A 154 -4.13 12.60 -2.00
C GLU A 154 -4.45 14.09 -1.86
N VAL A 155 -5.22 14.62 -2.80
CA VAL A 155 -5.65 16.04 -2.77
C VAL A 155 -6.42 16.35 -1.49
N ALA A 156 -7.38 15.50 -1.12
CA ALA A 156 -8.18 15.69 0.09
C ALA A 156 -7.32 15.72 1.37
N VAL A 157 -6.33 14.83 1.49
CA VAL A 157 -5.40 14.80 2.63
C VAL A 157 -4.54 16.05 2.67
N LEU A 158 -3.94 16.42 1.54
CA LEU A 158 -3.04 17.58 1.47
C LEU A 158 -3.77 18.90 1.76
N GLU A 159 -4.99 19.07 1.25
CA GLU A 159 -5.81 20.25 1.56
C GLU A 159 -6.23 20.29 3.03
N ALA A 160 -6.71 19.19 3.60
CA ALA A 160 -7.13 19.13 5.01
C ALA A 160 -5.98 19.42 5.99
N THR A 161 -4.74 19.11 5.61
CA THR A 161 -3.55 19.26 6.47
C THR A 161 -2.63 20.41 6.06
N LYS A 162 -3.04 21.24 5.10
CA LYS A 162 -2.23 22.31 4.51
C LYS A 162 -1.67 23.27 5.54
N GLU A 163 -2.51 23.80 6.42
CA GLU A 163 -2.13 24.79 7.42
C GLU A 163 -1.27 24.21 8.54
N SER A 164 -1.50 22.94 8.91
CA SER A 164 -0.75 22.28 9.98
C SER A 164 0.54 21.61 9.51
N GLY A 165 0.60 21.27 8.22
CA GLY A 165 1.67 20.42 7.67
C GLY A 165 1.68 18.98 8.18
N LEU A 166 0.64 18.55 8.92
CA LEU A 166 0.58 17.25 9.61
C LEU A 166 0.10 16.08 8.73
N GLY A 167 0.11 16.23 7.41
CA GLY A 167 -0.28 15.18 6.48
C GLY A 167 0.82 14.87 5.46
N VAL A 168 1.00 13.59 5.19
CA VAL A 168 1.88 13.10 4.10
C VAL A 168 1.21 11.98 3.34
N VAL A 169 1.54 11.88 2.06
CA VAL A 169 1.16 10.83 1.14
C VAL A 169 2.35 9.89 0.93
N LEU A 170 2.13 8.60 1.07
CA LEU A 170 3.10 7.57 0.68
C LEU A 170 2.52 6.73 -0.46
N ARG A 171 3.04 6.91 -1.68
CA ARG A 171 2.68 6.09 -2.84
C ARG A 171 3.47 4.79 -2.82
N VAL A 172 2.77 3.69 -3.06
CA VAL A 172 3.37 2.34 -3.12
C VAL A 172 2.84 1.59 -4.34
N PRO A 173 3.63 0.65 -4.91
CA PRO A 173 3.20 -0.16 -6.05
C PRO A 173 2.38 -1.38 -5.59
N VAL A 174 2.27 -2.39 -6.46
CA VAL A 174 1.64 -3.67 -6.11
C VAL A 174 2.37 -4.34 -4.94
N LEU A 175 1.59 -4.79 -3.95
CA LEU A 175 2.10 -5.34 -2.70
C LEU A 175 1.95 -6.86 -2.62
N TYR A 176 2.91 -7.50 -1.95
CA TYR A 176 2.84 -8.90 -1.52
C TYR A 176 3.26 -9.00 -0.04
N GLY A 177 2.87 -10.09 0.61
CA GLY A 177 3.23 -10.29 2.01
C GLY A 177 2.40 -11.39 2.65
N THR A 178 2.52 -11.54 3.96
CA THR A 178 1.74 -12.52 4.73
C THR A 178 0.25 -12.18 4.65
N ALA A 179 -0.50 -13.02 3.97
CA ALA A 179 -1.93 -12.90 3.74
C ALA A 179 -2.70 -14.03 4.45
N LYS A 180 -3.98 -13.79 4.77
CA LYS A 180 -4.86 -14.86 5.24
C LYS A 180 -5.27 -15.78 4.08
N GLU A 181 -5.47 -15.16 2.92
CA GLU A 181 -5.81 -15.82 1.65
C GLU A 181 -5.04 -15.13 0.53
N ASN A 182 -4.63 -15.90 -0.49
CA ASN A 182 -3.89 -15.34 -1.64
C ASN A 182 -4.66 -14.22 -2.35
N SER A 183 -5.99 -14.27 -2.34
CA SER A 183 -6.88 -13.24 -2.90
C SER A 183 -6.71 -11.83 -2.30
N GLU A 184 -6.04 -11.73 -1.14
CA GLU A 184 -5.73 -10.41 -0.54
C GLU A 184 -4.62 -9.65 -1.27
N SER A 185 -3.90 -10.29 -2.22
CA SER A 185 -2.84 -9.64 -3.00
C SER A 185 -2.88 -10.08 -4.46
N ALA A 186 -2.71 -9.13 -5.38
CA ALA A 186 -2.58 -9.42 -6.81
C ALA A 186 -1.29 -10.17 -7.17
N VAL A 187 -0.31 -10.22 -6.26
CA VAL A 187 0.92 -11.01 -6.39
C VAL A 187 0.72 -12.38 -5.75
N ASN A 188 0.14 -12.45 -4.54
CA ASN A 188 -0.07 -13.73 -3.86
C ASN A 188 -0.99 -14.68 -4.67
N THR A 189 -2.01 -14.14 -5.36
CA THR A 189 -2.88 -14.94 -6.25
C THR A 189 -2.13 -15.62 -7.38
N LEU A 190 -0.92 -15.19 -7.71
CA LEU A 190 -0.10 -15.84 -8.75
C LEU A 190 0.40 -17.21 -8.31
N VAL A 191 0.48 -17.49 -7.00
CA VAL A 191 0.73 -18.85 -6.47
C VAL A 191 -0.37 -19.80 -6.93
N ASP A 192 -1.64 -19.38 -6.83
CA ASP A 192 -2.77 -20.19 -7.28
C ASP A 192 -2.75 -20.42 -8.79
N ALA A 193 -2.31 -19.39 -9.55
CA ALA A 193 -2.13 -19.50 -10.99
C ALA A 193 -1.02 -20.49 -11.38
N VAL A 194 0.08 -20.53 -10.62
CA VAL A 194 1.16 -21.54 -10.81
C VAL A 194 0.64 -22.96 -10.57
N TYR A 195 -0.12 -23.18 -9.49
CA TYR A 195 -0.74 -24.48 -9.24
C TYR A 195 -1.73 -24.88 -10.35
N LYS A 196 -2.55 -23.94 -10.82
CA LYS A 196 -3.48 -24.20 -11.93
C LYS A 196 -2.75 -24.55 -13.24
N ALA A 197 -1.58 -23.96 -13.47
CA ALA A 197 -0.77 -24.18 -14.66
C ALA A 197 -0.06 -25.54 -14.70
N GLN A 198 -0.24 -26.40 -13.67
CA GLN A 198 0.24 -27.79 -13.72
C GLN A 198 -0.56 -28.65 -14.70
N ASP A 199 -1.81 -28.27 -14.99
CA ASP A 199 -2.62 -28.86 -16.05
C ASP A 199 -2.26 -28.19 -17.39
N GLU A 200 -1.70 -28.97 -18.33
CA GLU A 200 -1.31 -28.48 -19.65
C GLU A 200 -2.51 -27.91 -20.44
N SER A 201 -3.69 -28.42 -20.18
CA SER A 201 -4.93 -27.97 -20.82
C SER A 201 -5.51 -26.67 -20.21
N ALA A 202 -5.00 -26.22 -19.09
CA ALA A 202 -5.57 -25.08 -18.33
C ALA A 202 -5.54 -23.77 -19.09
N GLY A 203 -4.58 -23.55 -20.00
CA GLY A 203 -4.49 -22.36 -20.84
C GLY A 203 -4.47 -21.05 -20.03
N VAL A 204 -3.74 -21.03 -18.90
CA VAL A 204 -3.69 -19.86 -18.01
C VAL A 204 -3.02 -18.71 -18.73
N ASN A 205 -3.80 -17.74 -19.19
CA ASN A 205 -3.29 -16.54 -19.87
C ASN A 205 -2.70 -15.58 -18.84
N MET A 206 -1.37 -15.33 -18.88
CA MET A 206 -0.65 -14.51 -17.90
C MET A 206 0.02 -13.32 -18.57
N ASP A 207 -0.25 -12.13 -18.01
CA ASP A 207 0.31 -10.85 -18.47
C ASP A 207 1.85 -10.88 -18.43
N ASP A 208 2.47 -10.72 -19.59
CA ASP A 208 3.92 -10.61 -19.81
C ASP A 208 4.27 -9.29 -20.52
N TRP A 209 3.43 -8.27 -20.31
CA TRP A 209 3.60 -6.93 -20.89
C TRP A 209 3.84 -5.87 -19.81
N ALA A 210 2.91 -5.74 -18.87
CA ALA A 210 2.96 -4.65 -17.90
C ALA A 210 4.01 -4.91 -16.82
N GLN A 211 4.87 -3.91 -16.61
CA GLN A 211 5.95 -3.95 -15.62
C GLN A 211 5.39 -3.72 -14.21
N ARG A 212 5.88 -4.49 -13.26
CA ARG A 212 5.50 -4.41 -11.85
C ARG A 212 6.74 -4.40 -10.98
N TYR A 213 6.61 -3.76 -9.82
CA TYR A 213 7.66 -3.68 -8.80
C TYR A 213 7.08 -4.22 -7.49
N PRO A 214 6.90 -5.57 -7.38
CA PRO A 214 6.26 -6.15 -6.21
C PRO A 214 7.02 -5.80 -4.95
N THR A 215 6.36 -5.12 -4.03
CA THR A 215 6.97 -4.59 -2.82
C THR A 215 6.38 -5.27 -1.58
N ASN A 216 7.23 -5.70 -0.67
CA ASN A 216 6.80 -6.43 0.52
C ASN A 216 6.11 -5.50 1.53
N THR A 217 5.00 -5.97 2.10
CA THR A 217 4.25 -5.20 3.11
C THR A 217 5.02 -4.95 4.40
N GLU A 218 5.96 -5.80 4.77
CA GLU A 218 6.83 -5.60 5.94
C GLU A 218 7.77 -4.40 5.72
N ASP A 219 8.32 -4.27 4.50
CA ASP A 219 9.16 -3.12 4.13
C ASP A 219 8.36 -1.82 4.08
N VAL A 220 7.14 -1.84 3.52
CA VAL A 220 6.26 -0.66 3.53
C VAL A 220 5.92 -0.26 4.97
N ALA A 221 5.62 -1.21 5.84
CA ALA A 221 5.31 -0.93 7.24
C ALA A 221 6.51 -0.35 8.00
N ARG A 222 7.73 -0.85 7.71
CA ARG A 222 8.99 -0.29 8.23
C ARG A 222 9.17 1.16 7.77
N VAL A 223 9.00 1.43 6.48
CA VAL A 223 9.10 2.78 5.92
C VAL A 223 8.05 3.71 6.53
N CYS A 224 6.80 3.27 6.72
CA CYS A 224 5.78 4.06 7.42
C CYS A 224 6.22 4.46 8.84
N ARG A 225 6.81 3.52 9.59
CA ARG A 225 7.34 3.79 10.94
C ARG A 225 8.48 4.80 10.89
N ASP A 226 9.46 4.59 10.02
CA ASP A 226 10.66 5.43 9.93
C ASP A 226 10.31 6.85 9.46
N LEU A 227 9.35 6.96 8.54
CA LEU A 227 8.76 8.23 8.12
C LEU A 227 8.10 8.95 9.30
N VAL A 228 7.26 8.27 10.06
CA VAL A 228 6.62 8.86 11.26
C VAL A 228 7.67 9.34 12.25
N ILE A 229 8.69 8.54 12.55
CA ILE A 229 9.79 8.93 13.45
C ILE A 229 10.48 10.20 12.93
N LYS A 230 10.79 10.27 11.64
CA LYS A 230 11.44 11.42 11.02
C LYS A 230 10.58 12.68 11.16
N TYR A 231 9.29 12.62 10.78
CA TYR A 231 8.40 13.78 10.80
C TYR A 231 8.06 14.24 12.23
N VAL A 232 7.92 13.31 13.17
CA VAL A 232 7.71 13.66 14.59
C VAL A 232 8.94 14.36 15.18
N LYS A 233 10.15 13.91 14.86
CA LYS A 233 11.40 14.57 15.26
C LYS A 233 11.55 15.98 14.68
N GLU A 234 11.09 16.18 13.45
CA GLU A 234 11.18 17.45 12.71
C GLU A 234 9.89 18.29 12.82
N ARG A 235 9.07 18.09 13.87
CA ARG A 235 7.73 18.68 13.99
C ARG A 235 7.70 20.20 13.82
N GLN A 236 8.77 20.90 14.17
CA GLN A 236 8.87 22.38 14.02
C GLN A 236 9.12 22.82 12.57
N ARG A 237 9.54 21.90 11.69
CA ARG A 237 9.91 22.16 10.30
C ARG A 237 9.07 21.38 9.29
N LEU A 238 7.87 20.95 9.68
CA LEU A 238 7.02 20.12 8.84
C LEU A 238 6.75 20.73 7.48
N HIS A 239 6.57 22.04 7.38
CA HIS A 239 6.31 22.73 6.11
C HIS A 239 7.49 22.66 5.12
N GLU A 240 8.71 22.43 5.61
CA GLU A 240 9.92 22.28 4.79
C GLU A 240 10.10 20.84 4.27
N LEU A 241 9.41 19.86 4.87
CA LEU A 241 9.52 18.45 4.50
C LEU A 241 8.59 18.11 3.32
N PRO A 242 9.00 17.14 2.46
CA PRO A 242 8.16 16.66 1.37
C PRO A 242 6.80 16.19 1.85
N LYS A 243 5.73 16.50 1.12
CA LYS A 243 4.36 16.05 1.44
C LYS A 243 3.95 14.81 0.67
N ILE A 244 4.64 14.50 -0.42
CA ILE A 244 4.43 13.29 -1.23
C ILE A 244 5.75 12.54 -1.24
N LEU A 245 5.68 11.28 -0.86
CA LEU A 245 6.79 10.34 -0.80
C LEU A 245 6.43 9.08 -1.57
N GLN A 246 7.42 8.34 -2.01
CA GLN A 246 7.24 7.13 -2.79
C GLN A 246 8.16 6.03 -2.31
N PHE A 247 7.65 4.82 -2.21
CA PHE A 247 8.43 3.64 -1.86
C PHE A 247 8.11 2.47 -2.77
N SER A 248 9.12 1.88 -3.36
CA SER A 248 9.03 0.75 -4.28
C SER A 248 10.24 -0.17 -4.14
N SER A 249 10.06 -1.47 -4.37
CA SER A 249 11.15 -2.34 -4.76
C SER A 249 11.72 -1.89 -6.11
N GLU A 250 12.99 -2.18 -6.35
CA GLU A 250 13.65 -2.00 -7.65
C GLU A 250 13.51 -3.25 -8.55
N ASP A 251 12.97 -4.35 -8.02
CA ASP A 251 12.80 -5.62 -8.75
C ASP A 251 11.66 -5.51 -9.78
N ARG A 252 12.04 -5.26 -11.03
CA ARG A 252 11.11 -5.17 -12.15
C ARG A 252 10.74 -6.56 -12.68
N MET A 253 9.46 -6.86 -12.74
CA MET A 253 8.93 -8.13 -13.23
C MET A 253 7.55 -7.96 -13.87
N THR A 254 7.26 -8.73 -14.93
CA THR A 254 5.88 -8.95 -15.36
C THR A 254 5.19 -9.97 -14.44
N LYS A 255 3.88 -10.12 -14.54
CA LYS A 255 3.18 -11.19 -13.79
C LYS A 255 3.64 -12.58 -14.22
N TYR A 256 3.96 -12.76 -15.50
CA TYR A 256 4.49 -14.02 -15.99
C TYR A 256 5.86 -14.33 -15.36
N GLU A 257 6.78 -13.37 -15.33
CA GLU A 257 8.10 -13.52 -14.69
C GLU A 257 7.99 -13.76 -13.17
N ILE A 258 6.98 -13.18 -12.51
CA ILE A 258 6.68 -13.51 -11.10
C ILE A 258 6.26 -14.99 -10.99
N CYS A 259 5.40 -15.49 -11.90
CA CYS A 259 5.03 -16.90 -11.92
C CYS A 259 6.23 -17.83 -12.17
N GLU A 260 7.18 -17.44 -13.03
CA GLU A 260 8.43 -18.21 -13.24
C GLU A 260 9.21 -18.34 -11.91
N LYS A 261 9.42 -17.23 -11.20
CA LYS A 261 10.11 -17.23 -9.88
C LYS A 261 9.37 -18.08 -8.84
N LEU A 262 8.03 -17.98 -8.80
CA LEU A 262 7.22 -18.79 -7.87
C LEU A 262 7.26 -20.27 -8.22
N ALA A 263 7.20 -20.62 -9.50
CA ALA A 263 7.34 -21.98 -9.98
C ALA A 263 8.70 -22.59 -9.60
N ASP A 264 9.79 -21.83 -9.80
CA ASP A 264 11.14 -22.25 -9.38
C ASP A 264 11.24 -22.46 -7.87
N VAL A 265 10.61 -21.60 -7.07
CA VAL A 265 10.55 -21.75 -5.60
C VAL A 265 9.81 -23.03 -5.21
N LEU A 266 8.72 -23.34 -5.88
CA LEU A 266 7.85 -24.49 -5.58
C LEU A 266 8.33 -25.79 -6.22
N GLY A 267 9.29 -25.74 -7.16
CA GLY A 267 9.73 -26.89 -7.95
C GLY A 267 8.64 -27.38 -8.93
N LEU A 268 7.82 -26.46 -9.43
CA LEU A 268 6.70 -26.72 -10.34
C LEU A 268 7.01 -26.23 -11.77
N SER A 269 6.27 -26.79 -12.74
CA SER A 269 6.35 -26.33 -14.14
C SER A 269 5.29 -25.25 -14.44
N LEU A 270 5.35 -24.64 -15.61
CA LEU A 270 4.35 -23.71 -16.12
C LEU A 270 3.76 -24.19 -17.47
N VAL A 271 3.65 -25.51 -17.65
CA VAL A 271 3.23 -26.13 -18.94
C VAL A 271 1.86 -25.64 -19.43
N GLY A 272 0.92 -25.38 -18.51
CA GLY A 272 -0.41 -24.87 -18.81
C GLY A 272 -0.52 -23.35 -18.79
N MET A 273 0.61 -22.60 -18.74
CA MET A 273 0.60 -21.14 -18.70
C MET A 273 1.04 -20.54 -20.05
N VAL A 274 0.28 -19.59 -20.55
CA VAL A 274 0.53 -18.90 -21.82
C VAL A 274 0.95 -17.46 -21.56
N ARG A 275 2.10 -17.06 -22.10
CA ARG A 275 2.60 -15.68 -22.06
C ARG A 275 1.71 -14.75 -22.90
N ASN A 276 1.19 -13.71 -22.29
CA ASN A 276 0.43 -12.67 -22.99
C ASN A 276 1.25 -11.38 -23.06
N LYS A 277 1.82 -11.12 -24.21
CA LYS A 277 2.58 -9.88 -24.49
C LYS A 277 1.72 -8.77 -25.10
N GLN A 278 0.43 -9.03 -25.28
CA GLN A 278 -0.50 -8.01 -25.75
C GLN A 278 -0.71 -6.99 -24.62
N GLY A 279 -0.57 -5.72 -24.94
CA GLY A 279 -0.89 -4.64 -24.02
C GLY A 279 -2.39 -4.58 -23.69
N ASN A 280 -2.81 -3.44 -23.17
CA ASN A 280 -4.23 -3.22 -22.91
C ASN A 280 -5.06 -3.41 -24.19
N ASP A 281 -6.18 -4.10 -24.09
CA ASP A 281 -7.25 -4.00 -25.09
C ASP A 281 -7.79 -2.57 -25.05
N PRO A 282 -7.72 -1.80 -26.18
CA PRO A 282 -8.24 -0.44 -26.20
C PRO A 282 -9.73 -0.33 -25.86
N LYS A 283 -10.47 -1.44 -25.95
CA LYS A 283 -11.90 -1.52 -25.62
C LYS A 283 -12.16 -1.94 -24.16
N ALA A 284 -11.14 -2.36 -23.42
CA ALA A 284 -11.30 -2.70 -22.01
C ALA A 284 -11.66 -1.44 -21.22
N SER A 285 -12.65 -1.55 -20.33
CA SER A 285 -13.06 -0.45 -19.45
C SER A 285 -11.93 -0.04 -18.50
N VAL A 286 -11.15 -1.01 -18.01
CA VAL A 286 -10.02 -0.76 -17.12
C VAL A 286 -8.70 -0.81 -17.90
N GLN A 287 -8.10 0.34 -18.12
CA GLN A 287 -6.75 0.44 -18.65
C GLN A 287 -5.71 0.31 -17.53
N ARG A 288 -4.70 -0.53 -17.75
CA ARG A 288 -3.59 -0.72 -16.81
C ARG A 288 -2.33 -0.04 -17.31
N PRO A 289 -1.56 0.63 -16.44
CA PRO A 289 -0.31 1.25 -16.86
C PRO A 289 0.70 0.20 -17.31
N TYR A 290 1.57 0.57 -18.26
CA TYR A 290 2.69 -0.27 -18.70
C TYR A 290 3.77 -0.33 -17.61
N ASP A 291 4.31 0.83 -17.23
CA ASP A 291 5.40 0.94 -16.24
C ASP A 291 5.16 2.16 -15.34
N THR A 292 4.91 1.91 -14.05
CA THR A 292 4.71 2.94 -13.02
C THR A 292 5.78 2.91 -11.94
N HIS A 293 7.04 2.56 -12.30
CA HIS A 293 8.14 2.57 -11.34
C HIS A 293 8.21 3.90 -10.59
N LEU A 294 8.28 3.82 -9.28
CA LEU A 294 8.32 4.97 -8.38
C LEU A 294 9.77 5.29 -7.97
N SER A 295 10.22 6.52 -8.16
CA SER A 295 11.48 6.98 -7.56
C SER A 295 11.37 7.03 -6.04
N THR A 296 12.38 6.54 -5.34
CA THR A 296 12.47 6.56 -3.87
C THR A 296 13.39 7.68 -3.38
N GLN A 297 13.69 8.67 -4.22
CA GLN A 297 14.71 9.67 -3.95
C GLN A 297 14.39 10.52 -2.72
N GLU A 298 13.13 10.92 -2.54
CA GLU A 298 12.72 11.75 -1.41
C GLU A 298 12.92 11.02 -0.06
N LEU A 299 12.70 9.71 -0.02
CA LEU A 299 12.98 8.91 1.18
C LEU A 299 14.48 8.82 1.47
N LYS A 300 15.31 8.64 0.42
CA LYS A 300 16.77 8.64 0.53
C LYS A 300 17.29 9.97 1.06
N ASP A 301 16.78 11.09 0.54
CA ASP A 301 17.16 12.44 0.96
C ASP A 301 16.78 12.72 2.44
N LEU A 302 15.71 12.11 2.92
CA LEU A 302 15.32 12.14 4.32
C LEU A 302 16.16 11.22 5.23
N GLY A 303 17.05 10.39 4.66
CA GLY A 303 17.83 9.39 5.37
C GLY A 303 17.03 8.16 5.80
N ILE A 304 15.89 7.87 5.15
CA ILE A 304 15.06 6.70 5.41
C ILE A 304 15.60 5.52 4.60
N ASP A 305 15.73 4.36 5.25
CA ASP A 305 16.20 3.12 4.60
C ASP A 305 15.16 2.62 3.58
N VAL A 306 15.58 2.54 2.31
CA VAL A 306 14.75 2.08 1.19
C VAL A 306 15.07 0.65 0.72
N ARG A 307 15.92 -0.08 1.45
CA ARG A 307 16.21 -1.49 1.11
C ARG A 307 14.95 -2.33 1.23
N THR A 308 14.86 -3.34 0.37
CA THR A 308 13.74 -4.29 0.32
C THR A 308 14.24 -5.70 0.57
N VAL A 309 13.37 -6.56 1.10
CA VAL A 309 13.65 -7.99 1.20
C VAL A 309 13.75 -8.59 -0.20
N ASP A 310 14.66 -9.57 -0.36
CA ASP A 310 14.75 -10.33 -1.60
C ASP A 310 13.46 -11.13 -1.85
N PHE A 311 12.88 -10.95 -3.03
CA PHE A 311 11.60 -11.55 -3.41
C PHE A 311 11.61 -13.07 -3.30
N VAL A 312 12.62 -13.73 -3.88
CA VAL A 312 12.69 -15.20 -3.92
C VAL A 312 12.93 -15.77 -2.52
N SER A 313 13.82 -15.16 -1.75
CA SER A 313 14.13 -15.58 -0.37
C SER A 313 12.92 -15.47 0.55
N TRP A 314 12.15 -14.40 0.41
CA TRP A 314 10.91 -14.22 1.18
C TRP A 314 9.89 -15.30 0.84
N TRP A 315 9.66 -15.57 -0.47
CA TRP A 315 8.71 -16.57 -0.90
C TRP A 315 9.12 -17.99 -0.50
N ARG A 316 10.42 -18.34 -0.58
CA ARG A 316 10.93 -19.64 -0.08
C ARG A 316 10.58 -19.83 1.39
N LYS A 317 10.84 -18.83 2.21
CA LYS A 317 10.50 -18.87 3.64
C LYS A 317 9.00 -18.96 3.87
N HIS A 318 8.22 -18.16 3.18
CA HIS A 318 6.77 -18.06 3.33
C HIS A 318 6.05 -19.36 2.94
N LEU A 319 6.48 -19.99 1.85
CA LEU A 319 5.91 -21.24 1.34
C LEU A 319 6.53 -22.49 1.98
N GLY A 320 7.53 -22.36 2.87
CA GLY A 320 8.24 -23.47 3.44
C GLY A 320 9.03 -24.31 2.41
N ALA A 321 9.35 -23.72 1.26
CA ALA A 321 10.03 -24.38 0.15
C ALA A 321 11.55 -24.40 0.34
N TYR A 322 12.01 -25.19 1.29
CA TYR A 322 13.44 -25.43 1.50
C TYR A 322 13.88 -26.59 0.60
N LYS A 323 14.93 -26.39 -0.20
CA LYS A 323 15.61 -27.51 -0.86
C LYS A 323 16.26 -28.34 0.25
N HIS A 324 15.87 -29.60 0.33
CA HIS A 324 16.61 -30.62 1.08
C HIS A 324 17.87 -31.00 0.32
#